data_88cfeb8189e5586fb6c882565060ee95
#
_entry.id   88cfeb8189e5586fb6c882565060ee95
#
_cell.length_a   1.000
_cell.length_b   1.000
_cell.length_c   1.000
_cell.angle_alpha   90.00
_cell.angle_beta   90.00
_cell.angle_gamma   90.00
#
_symmetry.space_group_name_H-M   'P 1'
#
loop_
_entity.id
_entity.type
_entity.pdbx_description
1 polymer ?
#
loop_
_entity_poly.entity_id
_entity_poly.type
_entity_poly.pdbx_seq_one_letter_code
_entity_poly.pdbx_strand_id
1 'polypeptide(L)'
;MQRRIAFIGADFGVVGFLTFMSSSENSLETVDQRVSYGIAMNMGANIVRQGGVEIDLAAFVIGLQDGLSGAKSRIAEKDLRAAFETAQERAEAVAAAGAAKQAEGGKKFLEDNKARAGVVTTSTGLQYEVLRAGTGVKPTKDQSVEVHYHGTLIDGTVFDSSVQRGETISFPVTGVIPGWVEALQLMQVGSKWKLTIPADLAYGNRAQGAIPAGSVLVFEVELISVK
;
A
#
# COMPACT_ATOMS: atom_id res chain seq x y z
N MET A 1 5.47 -51.02 -51.06
CA MET A 1 5.41 -50.25 -52.36
C MET A 1 5.96 -48.86 -52.08
N GLN A 2 7.17 -48.62 -52.63
CA GLN A 2 7.94 -47.40 -52.44
C GLN A 2 7.33 -46.22 -53.19
N ARG A 3 7.44 -45.04 -52.69
CA ARG A 3 7.80 -43.88 -53.53
C ARG A 3 8.61 -42.86 -52.70
N ARG A 4 9.88 -42.81 -53.10
CA ARG A 4 10.80 -41.70 -52.77
C ARG A 4 10.38 -40.47 -53.56
N ILE A 5 10.43 -39.32 -53.00
CA ILE A 5 10.61 -38.06 -53.70
C ILE A 5 11.77 -37.33 -53.03
N ALA A 6 12.77 -37.05 -53.85
CA ALA A 6 13.97 -36.31 -53.51
C ALA A 6 13.66 -34.83 -53.44
N PHE A 7 14.37 -34.16 -52.55
CA PHE A 7 14.44 -32.70 -52.50
C PHE A 7 15.87 -32.25 -52.72
N ILE A 8 16.02 -31.43 -53.72
CA ILE A 8 17.22 -30.68 -54.05
C ILE A 8 17.01 -29.24 -53.52
N GLY A 9 17.89 -28.79 -52.72
CA GLY A 9 18.62 -27.53 -52.66
C GLY A 9 17.92 -26.21 -52.41
N ALA A 10 18.54 -25.50 -51.56
CA ALA A 10 18.87 -24.08 -51.44
C ALA A 10 18.26 -23.36 -50.23
N ASP A 11 19.05 -23.19 -49.22
CA ASP A 11 19.63 -21.95 -48.71
C ASP A 11 18.76 -20.98 -47.87
N PHE A 12 19.37 -20.73 -46.72
CA PHE A 12 19.40 -19.54 -45.87
C PHE A 12 18.19 -19.18 -45.01
N GLY A 13 18.32 -19.55 -43.73
CA GLY A 13 18.42 -18.53 -42.70
C GLY A 13 17.13 -17.84 -42.30
N VAL A 14 16.28 -18.47 -41.55
CA VAL A 14 15.45 -17.92 -40.45
C VAL A 14 14.61 -19.07 -39.86
N VAL A 15 15.27 -20.06 -39.32
CA VAL A 15 14.60 -21.11 -38.53
C VAL A 15 15.45 -21.37 -37.27
N GLY A 16 15.46 -20.40 -36.39
CA GLY A 16 16.22 -20.50 -35.15
C GLY A 16 15.54 -19.87 -33.96
N PHE A 17 14.24 -19.51 -34.00
CA PHE A 17 13.63 -18.78 -32.91
C PHE A 17 12.24 -19.25 -32.47
N LEU A 18 11.75 -20.37 -32.95
CA LEU A 18 10.42 -20.88 -32.61
C LEU A 18 10.43 -22.25 -31.93
N THR A 19 11.59 -22.70 -31.43
CA THR A 19 11.67 -23.98 -30.70
C THR A 19 12.19 -23.83 -29.29
N PHE A 20 11.85 -22.74 -28.61
CA PHE A 20 12.27 -22.52 -27.22
C PHE A 20 11.10 -22.40 -26.25
N MET A 21 9.96 -22.98 -26.57
CA MET A 21 8.86 -23.17 -25.60
C MET A 21 8.45 -24.65 -25.57
N SER A 22 9.41 -25.53 -25.30
CA SER A 22 9.13 -26.90 -24.89
C SER A 22 9.92 -27.17 -23.63
N SER A 23 9.19 -27.17 -22.49
CA SER A 23 9.54 -27.85 -21.24
C SER A 23 11.02 -27.77 -20.80
N SER A 24 11.48 -26.61 -20.38
CA SER A 24 12.40 -26.55 -19.27
C SER A 24 11.64 -25.93 -18.08
N GLU A 25 11.41 -26.72 -17.05
CA GLU A 25 11.14 -26.18 -15.72
C GLU A 25 12.03 -24.95 -15.54
N ASN A 26 11.44 -23.84 -15.06
CA ASN A 26 12.15 -22.57 -14.83
C ASN A 26 13.25 -22.79 -13.78
N SER A 27 14.40 -23.40 -14.18
CA SER A 27 15.53 -23.55 -13.28
C SER A 27 16.22 -22.20 -13.13
N LEU A 28 16.14 -21.62 -11.95
CA LEU A 28 16.88 -20.40 -11.57
C LEU A 28 18.24 -20.81 -10.97
N GLU A 29 19.05 -21.54 -11.76
CA GLU A 29 20.26 -22.19 -11.28
C GLU A 29 21.51 -21.32 -11.42
N THR A 30 21.60 -20.56 -12.51
CA THR A 30 22.74 -19.69 -12.76
C THR A 30 22.63 -18.36 -12.03
N VAL A 31 23.76 -17.70 -11.78
CA VAL A 31 23.82 -16.36 -11.17
C VAL A 31 23.01 -15.37 -12.01
N ASP A 32 23.18 -15.39 -13.35
CA ASP A 32 22.50 -14.46 -14.24
C ASP A 32 20.97 -14.65 -14.26
N GLN A 33 20.50 -15.90 -14.18
CA GLN A 33 19.06 -16.21 -14.05
C GLN A 33 18.49 -15.66 -12.74
N ARG A 34 19.20 -15.85 -11.64
CA ARG A 34 18.77 -15.35 -10.31
C ARG A 34 18.75 -13.83 -10.26
N VAL A 35 19.76 -13.18 -10.83
CA VAL A 35 19.82 -11.70 -10.92
C VAL A 35 18.67 -11.17 -11.78
N SER A 36 18.45 -11.75 -12.97
CA SER A 36 17.37 -11.37 -13.87
C SER A 36 16.00 -11.55 -13.20
N TYR A 37 15.79 -12.66 -12.52
CA TYR A 37 14.58 -12.90 -11.74
C TYR A 37 14.38 -11.86 -10.64
N GLY A 38 15.45 -11.54 -9.88
CA GLY A 38 15.40 -10.54 -8.82
C GLY A 38 15.05 -9.14 -9.34
N ILE A 39 15.58 -8.75 -10.50
CA ILE A 39 15.23 -7.49 -11.16
C ILE A 39 13.75 -7.48 -11.53
N ALA A 40 13.26 -8.54 -12.19
CA ALA A 40 11.87 -8.66 -12.60
C ALA A 40 10.90 -8.64 -11.42
N MET A 41 11.25 -9.34 -10.32
CA MET A 41 10.47 -9.33 -9.07
C MET A 41 10.36 -7.92 -8.48
N ASN A 42 11.46 -7.19 -8.44
CA ASN A 42 11.46 -5.80 -7.93
C ASN A 42 10.62 -4.87 -8.83
N MET A 43 10.71 -5.02 -10.15
CA MET A 43 9.89 -4.25 -11.09
C MET A 43 8.40 -4.56 -10.89
N GLY A 44 8.02 -5.83 -10.82
CA GLY A 44 6.64 -6.26 -10.58
C GLY A 44 6.09 -5.74 -9.25
N ALA A 45 6.87 -5.85 -8.16
CA ALA A 45 6.49 -5.33 -6.85
C ALA A 45 6.30 -3.80 -6.85
N ASN A 46 7.10 -3.06 -7.63
CA ASN A 46 6.95 -1.61 -7.77
C ASN A 46 5.67 -1.25 -8.54
N ILE A 47 5.38 -1.95 -9.63
CA ILE A 47 4.16 -1.74 -10.42
C ILE A 47 2.91 -1.97 -9.54
N VAL A 48 2.88 -3.08 -8.79
CA VAL A 48 1.77 -3.39 -7.87
C VAL A 48 1.60 -2.32 -6.80
N ARG A 49 2.71 -1.83 -6.21
CA ARG A 49 2.67 -0.77 -5.19
C ARG A 49 2.19 0.58 -5.71
N GLN A 50 2.54 0.93 -6.94
CA GLN A 50 2.07 2.16 -7.56
C GLN A 50 0.58 2.10 -7.87
N GLY A 51 0.04 0.90 -8.12
CA GLY A 51 -1.37 0.69 -8.42
C GLY A 51 -1.83 1.32 -9.74
N GLY A 52 -3.08 1.07 -10.10
CA GLY A 52 -3.78 1.84 -11.13
C GLY A 52 -3.53 1.44 -12.59
N VAL A 53 -2.55 0.59 -12.88
CA VAL A 53 -2.31 0.10 -14.24
C VAL A 53 -2.46 -1.41 -14.27
N GLU A 54 -3.40 -1.90 -15.08
CA GLU A 54 -3.49 -3.31 -15.41
C GLU A 54 -2.42 -3.64 -16.44
N ILE A 55 -1.53 -4.59 -16.13
CA ILE A 55 -0.41 -4.95 -16.97
C ILE A 55 -0.78 -6.13 -17.88
N ASP A 56 -0.78 -5.90 -19.20
CA ASP A 56 -0.72 -6.98 -20.18
C ASP A 56 0.72 -7.54 -20.20
N LEU A 57 0.88 -8.75 -19.66
CA LEU A 57 2.19 -9.37 -19.51
C LEU A 57 2.88 -9.62 -20.86
N ALA A 58 2.11 -9.94 -21.90
CA ALA A 58 2.68 -10.20 -23.24
C ALA A 58 3.26 -8.90 -23.82
N ALA A 59 2.50 -7.81 -23.78
CA ALA A 59 2.96 -6.48 -24.21
C ALA A 59 4.13 -5.99 -23.37
N PHE A 60 4.12 -6.24 -22.05
CA PHE A 60 5.20 -5.86 -21.15
C PHE A 60 6.52 -6.57 -21.51
N VAL A 61 6.48 -7.87 -21.77
CA VAL A 61 7.66 -8.65 -22.19
C VAL A 61 8.21 -8.15 -23.53
N ILE A 62 7.34 -7.83 -24.49
CA ILE A 62 7.74 -7.24 -25.78
C ILE A 62 8.48 -5.90 -25.54
N GLY A 63 7.90 -5.02 -24.75
CA GLY A 63 8.51 -3.72 -24.45
C GLY A 63 9.85 -3.86 -23.74
N LEU A 64 9.97 -4.82 -22.81
CA LEU A 64 11.22 -5.12 -22.13
C LEU A 64 12.32 -5.62 -23.10
N GLN A 65 11.97 -6.53 -24.03
CA GLN A 65 12.87 -7.03 -25.04
C GLN A 65 13.37 -5.92 -25.98
N ASP A 66 12.45 -5.07 -26.45
CA ASP A 66 12.77 -3.93 -27.29
C ASP A 66 13.70 -2.95 -26.57
N GLY A 67 13.42 -2.65 -25.28
CA GLY A 67 14.26 -1.78 -24.46
C GLY A 67 15.67 -2.34 -24.23
N LEU A 68 15.80 -3.63 -23.91
CA LEU A 68 17.09 -4.28 -23.71
C LEU A 68 17.94 -4.38 -24.99
N SER A 69 17.29 -4.48 -26.17
CA SER A 69 17.97 -4.52 -27.47
C SER A 69 18.29 -3.14 -28.05
N GLY A 70 17.82 -2.06 -27.42
CA GLY A 70 17.95 -0.70 -27.96
C GLY A 70 17.10 -0.45 -29.21
N ALA A 71 16.05 -1.26 -29.43
CA ALA A 71 15.14 -1.10 -30.55
C ALA A 71 14.30 0.18 -30.42
N LYS A 72 13.87 0.73 -31.55
CA LYS A 72 12.92 1.85 -31.56
C LYS A 72 11.54 1.36 -31.10
N SER A 73 10.81 2.22 -30.39
CA SER A 73 9.43 1.95 -30.00
C SER A 73 8.57 1.56 -31.21
N ARG A 74 7.78 0.50 -31.05
CA ARG A 74 6.78 0.06 -32.05
C ARG A 74 5.54 0.94 -32.05
N ILE A 75 5.34 1.75 -31.00
CA ILE A 75 4.19 2.62 -30.80
C ILE A 75 4.66 4.05 -30.99
N ALA A 76 3.91 4.87 -31.70
CA ALA A 76 4.22 6.28 -31.85
C ALA A 76 4.13 6.99 -30.50
N GLU A 77 5.02 7.95 -30.25
CA GLU A 77 5.10 8.66 -28.97
C GLU A 77 3.77 9.29 -28.55
N LYS A 78 3.02 9.87 -29.52
CA LYS A 78 1.70 10.46 -29.26
C LYS A 78 0.68 9.44 -28.75
N ASP A 79 0.71 8.22 -29.29
CA ASP A 79 -0.25 7.15 -28.95
C ASP A 79 0.12 6.54 -27.60
N LEU A 80 1.42 6.44 -27.31
CA LEU A 80 1.92 6.00 -26.00
C LEU A 80 1.54 6.99 -24.90
N ARG A 81 1.69 8.30 -25.17
CA ARG A 81 1.27 9.35 -24.24
C ARG A 81 -0.22 9.31 -23.95
N ALA A 82 -1.05 9.22 -25.00
CA ALA A 82 -2.50 9.11 -24.83
C ALA A 82 -2.91 7.85 -24.04
N ALA A 83 -2.20 6.74 -24.25
CA ALA A 83 -2.44 5.52 -23.47
C ALA A 83 -2.11 5.71 -21.97
N PHE A 84 -1.00 6.38 -21.64
CA PHE A 84 -0.66 6.69 -20.26
C PHE A 84 -1.65 7.65 -19.61
N GLU A 85 -2.08 8.70 -20.30
CA GLU A 85 -3.11 9.63 -19.82
C GLU A 85 -4.42 8.89 -19.51
N THR A 86 -4.89 8.04 -20.44
CA THR A 86 -6.08 7.21 -20.22
C THR A 86 -5.93 6.25 -19.05
N ALA A 87 -4.75 5.63 -18.89
CA ALA A 87 -4.48 4.72 -17.78
C ALA A 87 -4.48 5.47 -16.44
N GLN A 88 -3.90 6.66 -16.40
CA GLN A 88 -3.90 7.51 -15.22
C GLN A 88 -5.32 7.94 -14.82
N GLU A 89 -6.14 8.40 -15.78
CA GLU A 89 -7.54 8.76 -15.53
C GLU A 89 -8.35 7.59 -14.95
N ARG A 90 -8.16 6.37 -15.47
CA ARG A 90 -8.79 5.16 -14.93
C ARG A 90 -8.33 4.86 -13.50
N ALA A 91 -7.02 4.99 -13.23
CA ALA A 91 -6.45 4.79 -11.91
C ALA A 91 -7.03 5.77 -10.90
N GLU A 92 -7.11 7.05 -11.27
CA GLU A 92 -7.69 8.11 -10.44
C GLU A 92 -9.18 7.86 -10.16
N ALA A 93 -9.94 7.42 -11.17
CA ALA A 93 -11.36 7.08 -11.01
C ALA A 93 -11.56 5.90 -10.04
N VAL A 94 -10.74 4.84 -10.15
CA VAL A 94 -10.77 3.70 -9.25
C VAL A 94 -10.38 4.10 -7.83
N ALA A 95 -9.33 4.91 -7.67
CA ALA A 95 -8.90 5.42 -6.37
C ALA A 95 -9.97 6.31 -5.72
N ALA A 96 -10.61 7.20 -6.49
CA ALA A 96 -11.69 8.06 -6.01
C ALA A 96 -12.92 7.26 -5.58
N ALA A 97 -13.32 6.25 -6.37
CA ALA A 97 -14.43 5.36 -6.01
C ALA A 97 -14.12 4.55 -4.73
N GLY A 98 -12.88 4.07 -4.59
CA GLY A 98 -12.40 3.40 -3.38
C GLY A 98 -12.44 4.31 -2.15
N ALA A 99 -11.96 5.54 -2.28
CA ALA A 99 -11.98 6.54 -1.21
C ALA A 99 -13.41 6.91 -0.79
N ALA A 100 -14.34 7.09 -1.75
CA ALA A 100 -15.73 7.36 -1.47
C ALA A 100 -16.39 6.21 -0.67
N LYS A 101 -16.14 4.96 -1.07
CA LYS A 101 -16.64 3.79 -0.35
C LYS A 101 -16.07 3.72 1.08
N GLN A 102 -14.77 4.00 1.26
CA GLN A 102 -14.15 4.05 2.60
C GLN A 102 -14.75 5.15 3.46
N ALA A 103 -14.97 6.34 2.89
CA ALA A 103 -15.57 7.47 3.61
C ALA A 103 -17.01 7.17 4.04
N GLU A 104 -17.82 6.53 3.19
CA GLU A 104 -19.20 6.12 3.52
C GLU A 104 -19.21 5.08 4.65
N GLY A 105 -18.41 4.02 4.53
CA GLY A 105 -18.24 3.01 5.58
C GLY A 105 -17.70 3.62 6.88
N GLY A 106 -16.75 4.53 6.77
CA GLY A 106 -16.18 5.27 7.89
C GLY A 106 -17.20 6.14 8.62
N LYS A 107 -18.04 6.86 7.87
CA LYS A 107 -19.11 7.68 8.46
C LYS A 107 -20.08 6.84 9.27
N LYS A 108 -20.54 5.72 8.70
CA LYS A 108 -21.42 4.79 9.42
C LYS A 108 -20.75 4.24 10.68
N PHE A 109 -19.48 3.84 10.58
CA PHE A 109 -18.73 3.32 11.72
C PHE A 109 -18.60 4.36 12.85
N LEU A 110 -18.32 5.63 12.51
CA LEU A 110 -18.23 6.73 13.48
C LEU A 110 -19.56 6.97 14.20
N GLU A 111 -20.68 6.97 13.47
CA GLU A 111 -22.02 7.13 14.04
C GLU A 111 -22.35 5.96 15.01
N ASP A 112 -22.11 4.73 14.59
CA ASP A 112 -22.34 3.54 15.41
C ASP A 112 -21.42 3.54 16.66
N ASN A 113 -20.15 3.91 16.50
CA ASN A 113 -19.19 3.96 17.60
C ASN A 113 -19.53 5.06 18.63
N LYS A 114 -19.97 6.22 18.16
CA LYS A 114 -20.41 7.33 19.02
C LYS A 114 -21.55 6.95 19.97
N ALA A 115 -22.43 6.05 19.51
CA ALA A 115 -23.56 5.57 20.30
C ALA A 115 -23.18 4.55 21.37
N ARG A 116 -21.94 4.05 21.37
CA ARG A 116 -21.47 3.06 22.35
C ARG A 116 -21.25 3.72 23.72
N ALA A 117 -21.63 2.99 24.77
CA ALA A 117 -21.35 3.41 26.15
C ALA A 117 -19.82 3.53 26.38
N GLY A 118 -19.40 4.58 27.05
CA GLY A 118 -17.99 4.84 27.35
C GLY A 118 -17.20 5.56 26.25
N VAL A 119 -17.78 5.75 25.06
CA VAL A 119 -17.15 6.52 23.99
C VAL A 119 -17.45 8.01 24.15
N VAL A 120 -16.40 8.81 24.13
CA VAL A 120 -16.46 10.27 24.16
C VAL A 120 -16.10 10.78 22.76
N THR A 121 -16.87 11.75 22.25
CA THR A 121 -16.59 12.44 21.00
C THR A 121 -16.20 13.89 21.30
N THR A 122 -15.05 14.32 20.79
CA THR A 122 -14.59 15.70 20.94
C THR A 122 -15.22 16.63 19.89
N SER A 123 -15.01 17.93 20.03
CA SER A 123 -15.51 18.93 19.07
C SER A 123 -14.90 18.80 17.67
N THR A 124 -13.73 18.20 17.55
CA THR A 124 -13.06 17.93 16.25
C THR A 124 -13.57 16.68 15.56
N GLY A 125 -14.35 15.84 16.28
CA GLY A 125 -14.84 14.56 15.79
C GLY A 125 -13.96 13.36 16.18
N LEU A 126 -12.84 13.56 16.87
CA LEU A 126 -12.09 12.47 17.49
C LEU A 126 -12.99 11.72 18.47
N GLN A 127 -12.98 10.37 18.39
CA GLN A 127 -13.68 9.55 19.38
C GLN A 127 -12.67 8.73 20.17
N TYR A 128 -12.88 8.63 21.48
CA TYR A 128 -12.03 7.80 22.32
C TYR A 128 -12.80 7.07 23.40
N GLU A 129 -12.27 5.94 23.82
CA GLU A 129 -12.75 5.13 24.94
C GLU A 129 -11.57 4.88 25.88
N VAL A 130 -11.73 5.15 27.17
CA VAL A 130 -10.71 4.92 28.19
C VAL A 130 -10.75 3.46 28.61
N LEU A 131 -9.80 2.64 28.09
CA LEU A 131 -9.69 1.22 28.46
C LEU A 131 -9.06 1.03 29.84
N ARG A 132 -8.08 1.90 30.15
CA ARG A 132 -7.41 1.98 31.44
C ARG A 132 -7.08 3.44 31.72
N ALA A 133 -7.46 3.92 32.90
CA ALA A 133 -7.08 5.25 33.35
C ALA A 133 -5.62 5.28 33.81
N GLY A 134 -4.92 6.36 33.50
CA GLY A 134 -3.60 6.67 34.02
C GLY A 134 -3.70 7.68 35.17
N THR A 135 -2.62 7.81 35.93
CA THR A 135 -2.52 8.77 37.07
C THR A 135 -1.35 9.74 36.92
N GLY A 136 -0.54 9.56 35.83
CA GLY A 136 0.61 10.42 35.60
C GLY A 136 0.26 11.75 34.94
N VAL A 137 1.30 12.49 34.54
CA VAL A 137 1.16 13.79 33.88
C VAL A 137 0.57 13.64 32.49
N LYS A 138 -0.05 14.72 32.00
CA LYS A 138 -0.48 14.80 30.58
C LYS A 138 0.64 15.44 29.77
N PRO A 139 0.92 14.93 28.56
CA PRO A 139 1.89 15.55 27.66
C PRO A 139 1.48 16.94 27.20
N THR A 140 2.45 17.79 26.96
CA THR A 140 2.28 19.07 26.25
C THR A 140 2.78 18.93 24.80
N LYS A 141 2.45 19.91 23.95
CA LYS A 141 2.84 19.90 22.53
C LYS A 141 4.35 19.84 22.29
N ASP A 142 5.12 20.42 23.22
CA ASP A 142 6.58 20.58 23.07
C ASP A 142 7.37 19.36 23.57
N GLN A 143 6.66 18.34 24.07
CA GLN A 143 7.24 17.15 24.64
C GLN A 143 7.24 15.98 23.67
N SER A 144 8.03 14.97 23.98
CA SER A 144 7.99 13.66 23.33
C SER A 144 7.33 12.65 24.24
N VAL A 145 6.67 11.69 23.64
CA VAL A 145 5.99 10.60 24.36
C VAL A 145 6.57 9.27 23.95
N GLU A 146 6.53 8.31 24.86
CA GLU A 146 6.79 6.91 24.60
C GLU A 146 5.49 6.12 24.74
N VAL A 147 5.16 5.34 23.72
CA VAL A 147 3.89 4.64 23.63
C VAL A 147 4.05 3.20 23.13
N HIS A 148 3.09 2.36 23.51
CA HIS A 148 2.71 1.19 22.71
C HIS A 148 1.42 1.51 21.94
N TYR A 149 1.32 1.00 20.73
CA TYR A 149 0.09 1.13 19.95
C TYR A 149 -0.16 -0.06 19.05
N HIS A 150 -1.44 -0.22 18.69
CA HIS A 150 -1.91 -1.17 17.69
C HIS A 150 -2.94 -0.47 16.81
N GLY A 151 -2.61 -0.30 15.54
CA GLY A 151 -3.41 0.44 14.57
C GLY A 151 -4.09 -0.49 13.57
N THR A 152 -5.40 -0.33 13.42
CA THR A 152 -6.23 -1.11 12.49
C THR A 152 -7.15 -0.21 11.67
N LEU A 153 -7.54 -0.69 10.49
CA LEU A 153 -8.68 -0.19 9.76
C LEU A 153 -9.98 -0.63 10.46
N ILE A 154 -11.13 -0.11 10.02
CA ILE A 154 -12.44 -0.44 10.60
C ILE A 154 -12.86 -1.90 10.38
N ASP A 155 -12.27 -2.58 9.40
CA ASP A 155 -12.46 -4.00 9.11
C ASP A 155 -11.54 -4.93 9.93
N GLY A 156 -10.67 -4.35 10.79
CA GLY A 156 -9.72 -5.08 11.61
C GLY A 156 -8.36 -5.32 10.94
N THR A 157 -8.16 -4.90 9.70
CA THR A 157 -6.86 -5.02 9.02
C THR A 157 -5.81 -4.21 9.77
N VAL A 158 -4.77 -4.88 10.26
CA VAL A 158 -3.65 -4.23 10.97
C VAL A 158 -2.75 -3.56 9.93
N PHE A 159 -2.51 -2.25 10.08
CA PHE A 159 -1.58 -1.52 9.22
C PHE A 159 -0.26 -1.19 9.91
N ASP A 160 -0.28 -1.07 11.23
CA ASP A 160 0.95 -0.85 12.03
C ASP A 160 0.73 -1.22 13.51
N SER A 161 1.77 -1.79 14.15
CA SER A 161 1.68 -2.20 15.55
C SER A 161 3.04 -2.29 16.21
N SER A 162 3.31 -1.42 17.16
CA SER A 162 4.49 -1.50 18.03
C SER A 162 4.42 -2.72 18.97
N VAL A 163 3.21 -3.15 19.32
CA VAL A 163 2.98 -4.34 20.16
C VAL A 163 3.43 -5.61 19.41
N GLN A 164 3.12 -5.72 18.11
CA GLN A 164 3.57 -6.87 17.30
C GLN A 164 5.10 -6.87 17.09
N ARG A 165 5.73 -5.69 17.05
CA ARG A 165 7.19 -5.58 16.99
C ARG A 165 7.86 -5.87 18.33
N GLY A 166 7.13 -5.85 19.44
CA GLY A 166 7.67 -6.06 20.79
C GLY A 166 8.46 -4.88 21.35
N GLU A 167 8.37 -3.70 20.73
CA GLU A 167 9.16 -2.50 21.10
C GLU A 167 8.27 -1.28 21.21
N THR A 168 8.49 -0.46 22.24
CA THR A 168 7.88 0.87 22.36
C THR A 168 8.43 1.81 21.28
N ILE A 169 7.72 2.88 20.99
CA ILE A 169 8.19 3.92 20.09
C ILE A 169 8.03 5.29 20.72
N SER A 170 8.98 6.18 20.44
CA SER A 170 8.93 7.58 20.92
C SER A 170 8.68 8.53 19.76
N PHE A 171 7.77 9.51 19.96
CA PHE A 171 7.46 10.56 19.00
C PHE A 171 7.42 11.92 19.71
N PRO A 172 7.81 13.03 19.02
CA PRO A 172 7.34 14.35 19.42
C PRO A 172 5.81 14.39 19.32
N VAL A 173 5.13 14.98 20.30
CA VAL A 173 3.65 15.06 20.32
C VAL A 173 3.10 15.69 19.03
N THR A 174 3.81 16.66 18.45
CA THR A 174 3.42 17.30 17.18
C THR A 174 3.90 16.57 15.92
N GLY A 175 4.63 15.47 16.06
CA GLY A 175 5.18 14.68 14.94
C GLY A 175 4.25 13.59 14.40
N VAL A 176 3.00 13.54 14.84
CA VAL A 176 2.02 12.50 14.51
C VAL A 176 0.76 13.11 13.89
N ILE A 177 -0.19 12.28 13.44
CA ILE A 177 -1.47 12.74 12.85
C ILE A 177 -2.27 13.59 13.84
N PRO A 178 -3.09 14.56 13.37
CA PRO A 178 -3.83 15.49 14.25
C PRO A 178 -4.65 14.82 15.33
N GLY A 179 -5.31 13.70 15.03
CA GLY A 179 -6.09 12.95 16.02
C GLY A 179 -5.24 12.40 17.19
N TRP A 180 -3.99 12.02 16.92
CA TRP A 180 -3.05 11.63 17.96
C TRP A 180 -2.55 12.83 18.77
N VAL A 181 -2.24 13.95 18.09
CA VAL A 181 -1.82 15.19 18.78
C VAL A 181 -2.87 15.61 19.79
N GLU A 182 -4.15 15.53 19.45
CA GLU A 182 -5.26 15.84 20.35
C GLU A 182 -5.38 14.81 21.48
N ALA A 183 -5.42 13.52 21.13
CA ALA A 183 -5.60 12.44 22.11
C ALA A 183 -4.49 12.43 23.16
N LEU A 184 -3.23 12.53 22.76
CA LEU A 184 -2.08 12.48 23.67
C LEU A 184 -2.13 13.59 24.73
N GLN A 185 -2.57 14.79 24.37
CA GLN A 185 -2.72 15.89 25.32
C GLN A 185 -3.89 15.70 26.31
N LEU A 186 -4.82 14.82 26.01
CA LEU A 186 -5.92 14.43 26.91
C LEU A 186 -5.54 13.25 27.80
N MET A 187 -4.67 12.36 27.34
CA MET A 187 -4.23 11.15 28.02
C MET A 187 -3.30 11.47 29.20
N GLN A 188 -3.38 10.66 30.24
CA GLN A 188 -2.41 10.67 31.35
C GLN A 188 -1.43 9.51 31.19
N VAL A 189 -0.17 9.68 31.59
CA VAL A 189 0.81 8.59 31.64
C VAL A 189 0.25 7.43 32.47
N GLY A 190 0.44 6.20 31.92
CA GLY A 190 -0.12 4.95 32.43
C GLY A 190 -1.51 4.62 31.90
N SER A 191 -2.15 5.50 31.11
CA SER A 191 -3.45 5.21 30.50
C SER A 191 -3.32 4.36 29.23
N LYS A 192 -4.39 3.61 28.95
CA LYS A 192 -4.60 2.94 27.66
C LYS A 192 -5.95 3.35 27.09
N TRP A 193 -5.96 3.88 25.89
CA TRP A 193 -7.17 4.37 25.23
C TRP A 193 -7.36 3.67 23.90
N LYS A 194 -8.62 3.53 23.52
CA LYS A 194 -9.01 3.19 22.15
C LYS A 194 -9.44 4.47 21.44
N LEU A 195 -8.73 4.83 20.39
CA LEU A 195 -8.99 6.00 19.57
C LEU A 195 -9.68 5.57 18.28
N THR A 196 -10.71 6.29 17.89
CA THR A 196 -11.32 6.18 16.56
C THR A 196 -11.20 7.54 15.90
N ILE A 197 -10.37 7.61 14.86
CA ILE A 197 -9.89 8.86 14.28
C ILE A 197 -10.52 9.01 12.89
N PRO A 198 -11.36 10.03 12.67
CA PRO A 198 -11.87 10.37 11.34
C PRO A 198 -10.72 10.64 10.35
N ALA A 199 -10.97 10.40 9.07
CA ALA A 199 -9.97 10.58 8.02
C ALA A 199 -9.35 11.99 8.04
N ASP A 200 -10.14 13.04 8.28
CA ASP A 200 -9.67 14.44 8.32
C ASP A 200 -8.69 14.72 9.46
N LEU A 201 -8.70 13.91 10.51
CA LEU A 201 -7.74 13.97 11.62
C LEU A 201 -6.59 12.96 11.44
N ALA A 202 -6.54 12.26 10.30
CA ALA A 202 -5.53 11.28 9.94
C ALA A 202 -4.86 11.65 8.60
N TYR A 203 -5.08 10.89 7.55
CA TYR A 203 -4.45 11.08 6.23
C TYR A 203 -5.38 11.69 5.18
N GLY A 204 -6.64 12.00 5.54
CA GLY A 204 -7.62 12.60 4.64
C GLY A 204 -7.87 11.72 3.39
N ASN A 205 -7.93 12.37 2.24
CA ASN A 205 -8.14 11.71 0.95
C ASN A 205 -6.83 11.19 0.30
N ARG A 206 -5.78 10.94 1.10
CA ARG A 206 -4.52 10.38 0.62
C ARG A 206 -4.35 8.96 1.15
N ALA A 207 -3.95 8.05 0.27
CA ALA A 207 -3.52 6.72 0.69
C ALA A 207 -2.13 6.81 1.34
N GLN A 208 -1.91 6.03 2.40
CA GLN A 208 -0.63 5.98 3.12
C GLN A 208 -0.22 4.53 3.39
N GLY A 209 0.71 4.01 2.60
CA GLY A 209 1.11 2.60 2.70
C GLY A 209 -0.09 1.66 2.53
N ALA A 210 -0.41 0.88 3.55
CA ALA A 210 -1.56 -0.03 3.57
C ALA A 210 -2.90 0.65 3.93
N ILE A 211 -2.89 1.96 4.21
CA ILE A 211 -4.10 2.72 4.58
C ILE A 211 -4.71 3.35 3.32
N PRO A 212 -5.91 2.93 2.90
CA PRO A 212 -6.60 3.56 1.77
C PRO A 212 -6.99 5.01 2.06
N ALA A 213 -7.15 5.82 1.01
CA ALA A 213 -7.68 7.17 1.13
C ALA A 213 -9.08 7.18 1.76
N GLY A 214 -9.39 8.18 2.58
CA GLY A 214 -10.69 8.32 3.23
C GLY A 214 -10.92 7.39 4.44
N SER A 215 -9.89 6.66 4.90
CA SER A 215 -10.03 5.68 5.97
C SER A 215 -10.19 6.32 7.36
N VAL A 216 -11.15 5.85 8.12
CA VAL A 216 -11.19 5.99 9.58
C VAL A 216 -10.20 5.01 10.18
N LEU A 217 -9.39 5.49 11.14
CA LEU A 217 -8.37 4.68 11.81
C LEU A 217 -8.79 4.35 13.24
N VAL A 218 -8.53 3.13 13.65
CA VAL A 218 -8.74 2.68 15.02
C VAL A 218 -7.39 2.34 15.63
N PHE A 219 -7.08 2.92 16.79
CA PHE A 219 -5.86 2.62 17.52
C PHE A 219 -6.18 2.23 18.96
N GLU A 220 -5.48 1.24 19.47
CA GLU A 220 -5.26 1.12 20.91
C GLU A 220 -3.91 1.74 21.23
N VAL A 221 -3.89 2.74 22.11
CA VAL A 221 -2.67 3.47 22.49
C VAL A 221 -2.48 3.38 23.99
N GLU A 222 -1.30 2.98 24.42
CA GLU A 222 -0.86 3.00 25.80
C GLU A 222 0.25 4.05 25.94
N LEU A 223 -0.01 5.08 26.75
CA LEU A 223 0.94 6.14 27.04
C LEU A 223 1.83 5.72 28.22
N ILE A 224 3.11 5.44 27.94
CA ILE A 224 4.05 4.87 28.91
C ILE A 224 4.79 5.98 29.65
N SER A 225 5.35 6.93 28.93
CA SER A 225 6.12 8.03 29.53
C SER A 225 6.07 9.31 28.70
N VAL A 226 6.43 10.42 29.33
CA VAL A 226 6.65 11.74 28.72
C VAL A 226 8.12 12.10 28.92
N LYS A 227 8.74 12.62 27.87
CA LYS A 227 10.16 13.01 27.83
C LYS A 227 10.32 14.47 27.46
#